data_319af4917a49ba793f591fd9fab76696
#
_entry.id   319af4917a49ba793f591fd9fab76696
#
_cell.length_a   1.000
_cell.length_b   1.000
_cell.length_c   1.000
_cell.angle_alpha   90.00
_cell.angle_beta   90.00
_cell.angle_gamma   90.00
#
_symmetry.space_group_name_H-M   'P 1'
#
loop_
_entity.id
_entity.type
_entity.pdbx_description
1 polymer ?
#
loop_
_entity_poly.entity_id
_entity_poly.type
_entity_poly.pdbx_seq_one_letter_code
_entity_poly.pdbx_strand_id
1 'polypeptide(L)'
;QDIALLDARKGLNMFRKGDVPVFGIVENMSYFNCPHCGERSEIFSHGGAKTEAERLGCDFLGEIPLDIEIRSTSDSGHPIVVSQPDGAHAKSYRFIADAVWQKIGQTLAAREADAPKIVIQ
;
A
#
# COMPACT_ATOMS: atom_id res chain seq x y z
N GLN A 1 -12.99 -3.52 6.58
CA GLN A 1 -14.46 -3.69 6.44
C GLN A 1 -14.77 -4.44 5.14
N ASP A 2 -15.72 -5.35 5.19
CA ASP A 2 -16.12 -6.17 4.03
C ASP A 2 -16.54 -5.33 2.82
N ILE A 3 -17.24 -4.22 3.06
CA ILE A 3 -17.68 -3.34 1.98
C ILE A 3 -16.49 -2.66 1.26
N ALA A 4 -15.46 -2.27 1.99
CA ALA A 4 -14.24 -1.71 1.42
C ALA A 4 -13.46 -2.77 0.61
N LEU A 5 -13.42 -4.01 1.09
CA LEU A 5 -12.82 -5.14 0.38
C LEU A 5 -13.54 -5.46 -0.94
N LEU A 6 -14.88 -5.32 -0.97
CA LEU A 6 -15.64 -5.48 -2.21
C LEU A 6 -15.24 -4.46 -3.28
N ASP A 7 -15.05 -3.21 -2.89
CA ASP A 7 -14.64 -2.15 -3.83
C ASP A 7 -13.19 -2.31 -4.25
N ALA A 8 -12.31 -2.71 -3.35
CA ALA A 8 -10.92 -3.05 -3.68
C ALA A 8 -10.83 -4.18 -4.73
N ARG A 9 -11.67 -5.22 -4.61
CA ARG A 9 -11.77 -6.30 -5.60
C ARG A 9 -12.20 -5.81 -6.97
N LYS A 10 -13.20 -4.93 -7.03
CA LYS A 10 -13.68 -4.33 -8.28
C LYS A 10 -12.58 -3.49 -8.93
N GLY A 11 -11.88 -2.66 -8.14
CA GLY A 11 -10.75 -1.85 -8.60
C GLY A 11 -9.63 -2.71 -9.18
N LEU A 12 -9.20 -3.75 -8.47
CA LEU A 12 -8.18 -4.68 -8.95
C LEU A 12 -8.58 -5.35 -10.26
N ASN A 13 -9.82 -5.83 -10.36
CA ASN A 13 -10.31 -6.46 -11.59
C ASN A 13 -10.38 -5.46 -12.75
N MET A 14 -10.69 -4.21 -12.50
CA MET A 14 -10.67 -3.14 -13.51
C MET A 14 -9.23 -2.92 -14.03
N PHE A 15 -8.27 -2.80 -13.14
CA PHE A 15 -6.86 -2.65 -13.53
C PHE A 15 -6.33 -3.84 -14.32
N ARG A 16 -6.66 -5.07 -13.91
CA ARG A 16 -6.28 -6.29 -14.61
C ARG A 16 -6.88 -6.36 -16.03
N LYS A 17 -8.13 -5.93 -16.21
CA LYS A 17 -8.77 -5.87 -17.54
C LYS A 17 -8.13 -4.82 -18.46
N GLY A 18 -7.53 -3.78 -17.89
CA GLY A 18 -6.83 -2.73 -18.62
C GLY A 18 -5.32 -2.97 -18.77
N ASP A 19 -4.83 -4.18 -18.42
CA ASP A 19 -3.40 -4.53 -18.41
C ASP A 19 -2.54 -3.55 -17.61
N VAL A 20 -3.13 -2.95 -16.56
CA VAL A 20 -2.40 -2.08 -15.63
C VAL A 20 -1.79 -2.94 -14.54
N PRO A 21 -0.46 -2.93 -14.36
CA PRO A 21 0.18 -3.71 -13.31
C PRO A 21 -0.22 -3.19 -11.93
N VAL A 22 -0.59 -4.11 -11.03
CA VAL A 22 -0.88 -3.83 -9.63
C VAL A 22 0.22 -4.45 -8.78
N PHE A 23 0.97 -3.62 -8.07
CA PHE A 23 2.14 -4.05 -7.30
C PHE A 23 1.76 -4.68 -5.95
N GLY A 24 0.56 -4.41 -5.46
CA GLY A 24 0.08 -5.01 -4.23
C GLY A 24 -1.05 -4.21 -3.59
N ILE A 25 -1.39 -4.61 -2.36
CA ILE A 25 -2.47 -4.05 -1.56
C ILE A 25 -1.89 -3.47 -0.26
N VAL A 26 -2.35 -2.29 0.12
CA VAL A 26 -2.06 -1.64 1.41
C VAL A 26 -3.32 -1.64 2.25
N GLU A 27 -3.23 -2.05 3.51
CA GLU A 27 -4.33 -1.94 4.48
C GLU A 27 -4.25 -0.59 5.18
N ASN A 28 -5.08 0.35 4.75
CA ASN A 28 -5.18 1.66 5.39
C ASN A 28 -6.22 1.62 6.51
N MET A 29 -5.99 2.41 7.57
CA MET A 29 -6.81 2.40 8.79
C MET A 29 -6.89 1.01 9.42
N SER A 30 -5.79 0.25 9.38
CA SER A 30 -5.73 -1.15 9.76
C SER A 30 -6.00 -1.35 11.25
N TYR A 31 -5.47 -0.48 12.09
CA TYR A 31 -5.59 -0.53 13.54
C TYR A 31 -5.52 0.86 14.14
N PHE A 32 -5.92 0.98 15.40
CA PHE A 32 -5.83 2.20 16.20
C PHE A 32 -5.02 1.92 17.47
N ASN A 33 -4.05 2.77 17.75
CA ASN A 33 -3.35 2.76 19.03
C ASN A 33 -3.92 3.85 19.94
N CYS A 34 -4.37 3.47 21.13
CA CYS A 34 -4.91 4.42 22.08
C CYS A 34 -3.83 5.44 22.50
N PRO A 35 -4.05 6.76 22.32
CA PRO A 35 -3.04 7.76 22.68
C PRO A 35 -2.80 7.87 24.19
N HIS A 36 -3.67 7.31 25.04
CA HIS A 36 -3.55 7.36 26.49
C HIS A 36 -2.82 6.15 27.07
N CYS A 37 -3.10 4.95 26.60
CA CYS A 37 -2.53 3.72 27.16
C CYS A 37 -1.69 2.92 26.17
N GLY A 38 -1.66 3.30 24.89
CA GLY A 38 -0.93 2.58 23.84
C GLY A 38 -1.58 1.27 23.40
N GLU A 39 -2.73 0.89 23.96
CA GLU A 39 -3.42 -0.34 23.59
C GLU A 39 -3.86 -0.30 22.13
N ARG A 40 -3.54 -1.37 21.39
CA ARG A 40 -3.94 -1.55 20.02
C ARG A 40 -5.37 -2.08 19.94
N SER A 41 -6.21 -1.42 19.17
CA SER A 41 -7.58 -1.79 18.90
C SER A 41 -7.81 -1.93 17.39
N GLU A 42 -8.54 -2.96 17.01
CA GLU A 42 -8.83 -3.27 15.61
C GLU A 42 -10.26 -2.87 15.28
N ILE A 43 -10.48 -1.55 15.15
CA ILE A 43 -11.80 -0.93 15.02
C ILE A 43 -12.59 -1.49 13.83
N PHE A 44 -11.93 -1.75 12.72
CA PHE A 44 -12.54 -2.24 11.48
C PHE A 44 -12.24 -3.70 11.18
N SER A 45 -11.89 -4.51 12.21
CA SER A 45 -11.31 -5.84 12.06
C SER A 45 -9.87 -5.77 11.54
N HIS A 46 -9.15 -6.89 11.57
CA HIS A 46 -7.72 -6.94 11.22
C HIS A 46 -7.41 -7.99 10.16
N GLY A 47 -6.41 -7.68 9.32
CA GLY A 47 -5.87 -8.63 8.37
C GLY A 47 -6.76 -8.93 7.18
N GLY A 48 -7.86 -8.18 7.01
CA GLY A 48 -8.77 -8.36 5.88
C GLY A 48 -8.08 -8.13 4.55
N ALA A 49 -7.29 -7.08 4.43
CA ALA A 49 -6.56 -6.77 3.19
C ALA A 49 -5.43 -7.77 2.94
N LYS A 50 -4.77 -8.28 3.97
CA LYS A 50 -3.73 -9.31 3.82
C LYS A 50 -4.32 -10.63 3.31
N THR A 51 -5.39 -11.12 3.93
CA THR A 51 -6.11 -12.32 3.48
C THR A 51 -6.64 -12.14 2.06
N GLU A 52 -7.14 -10.96 1.75
CA GLU A 52 -7.65 -10.66 0.41
C GLU A 52 -6.52 -10.60 -0.63
N ALA A 53 -5.36 -10.06 -0.29
CA ALA A 53 -4.18 -10.04 -1.15
C ALA A 53 -3.76 -11.48 -1.52
N GLU A 54 -3.67 -12.36 -0.53
CA GLU A 54 -3.38 -13.79 -0.73
C GLU A 54 -4.40 -14.45 -1.66
N ARG A 55 -5.70 -14.22 -1.42
CA ARG A 55 -6.79 -14.76 -2.23
C ARG A 55 -6.77 -14.29 -3.67
N LEU A 56 -6.37 -13.05 -3.89
CA LEU A 56 -6.33 -12.41 -5.22
C LEU A 56 -4.99 -12.59 -5.94
N GLY A 57 -4.02 -13.27 -5.32
CA GLY A 57 -2.68 -13.43 -5.88
C GLY A 57 -1.95 -12.09 -6.04
N CYS A 58 -2.11 -11.19 -5.08
CA CYS A 58 -1.42 -9.91 -4.99
C CYS A 58 -0.51 -9.90 -3.76
N ASP A 59 0.54 -9.08 -3.79
CA ASP A 59 1.36 -8.88 -2.61
C ASP A 59 0.66 -7.98 -1.60
N PHE A 60 0.88 -8.26 -0.31
CA PHE A 60 0.54 -7.35 0.77
C PHE A 60 1.74 -6.44 1.05
N LEU A 61 1.58 -5.14 0.84
CA LEU A 61 2.67 -4.17 0.92
C LEU A 61 2.87 -3.60 2.33
N GLY A 62 1.86 -3.67 3.17
CA GLY A 62 1.92 -3.19 4.54
C GLY A 62 0.61 -2.60 5.04
N GLU A 63 0.66 -2.11 6.27
CA GLU A 63 -0.49 -1.52 6.96
C GLU A 63 -0.18 -0.11 7.46
N ILE A 64 -1.20 0.75 7.45
CA ILE A 64 -1.16 2.12 7.98
C ILE A 64 -2.22 2.22 9.08
N PRO A 65 -1.88 2.72 10.28
CA PRO A 65 -2.83 2.86 11.36
C PRO A 65 -3.86 3.97 11.10
N LEU A 66 -4.99 3.85 11.77
CA LEU A 66 -5.91 4.97 11.94
C LEU A 66 -5.32 5.91 13.02
N ASP A 67 -4.93 7.11 12.60
CA ASP A 67 -4.30 8.08 13.50
C ASP A 67 -4.72 9.51 13.18
N ILE A 68 -4.96 10.30 14.23
CA ILE A 68 -5.39 11.70 14.12
C ILE A 68 -4.29 12.56 13.49
N GLU A 69 -3.02 12.30 13.81
CA GLU A 69 -1.89 13.05 13.26
C GLU A 69 -1.73 12.81 11.76
N ILE A 70 -1.89 11.57 11.31
CA ILE A 70 -1.87 11.26 9.87
C ILE A 70 -2.93 12.07 9.15
N ARG A 71 -4.16 12.13 9.68
CA ARG A 71 -5.25 12.91 9.10
C ARG A 71 -4.94 14.42 9.12
N SER A 72 -4.62 14.97 10.30
CA SER A 72 -4.46 16.42 10.48
C SER A 72 -3.29 16.98 9.68
N THR A 73 -2.17 16.25 9.62
CA THR A 73 -1.01 16.65 8.81
C THR A 73 -1.30 16.56 7.32
N SER A 74 -2.08 15.57 6.87
CA SER A 74 -2.51 15.47 5.48
C SER A 74 -3.46 16.61 5.10
N ASP A 75 -4.46 16.91 5.92
CA ASP A 75 -5.41 18.01 5.69
C ASP A 75 -4.72 19.38 5.64
N SER A 76 -3.64 19.57 6.40
CA SER A 76 -2.85 20.81 6.39
C SER A 76 -1.83 20.92 5.25
N GLY A 77 -1.69 19.89 4.41
CA GLY A 77 -0.72 19.85 3.33
C GLY A 77 0.73 19.61 3.79
N HIS A 78 0.93 19.14 5.02
CA HIS A 78 2.23 18.77 5.58
C HIS A 78 2.25 17.29 5.96
N PRO A 79 2.36 16.35 4.99
CA PRO A 79 2.24 14.92 5.24
C PRO A 79 3.16 14.44 6.36
N ILE A 80 2.71 13.43 7.11
CA ILE A 80 3.42 12.89 8.28
C ILE A 80 4.87 12.50 7.98
N VAL A 81 5.18 12.07 6.77
CA VAL A 81 6.54 11.70 6.34
C VAL A 81 7.49 12.90 6.24
N VAL A 82 6.94 14.12 6.11
CA VAL A 82 7.69 15.38 6.07
C VAL A 82 7.71 16.03 7.45
N SER A 83 6.56 16.08 8.13
CA SER A 83 6.42 16.74 9.44
C SER A 83 7.10 15.96 10.56
N GLN A 84 7.11 14.63 10.49
CA GLN A 84 7.69 13.75 11.51
C GLN A 84 8.53 12.62 10.85
N PRO A 85 9.64 12.93 10.17
CA PRO A 85 10.37 11.98 9.34
C PRO A 85 10.91 10.76 10.11
N ASP A 86 11.20 10.89 11.39
CA ASP A 86 11.73 9.80 12.22
C ASP A 86 10.63 9.04 13.00
N GLY A 87 9.39 9.49 12.87
CA GLY A 87 8.24 8.89 13.54
C GLY A 87 7.88 7.50 13.03
N ALA A 88 7.14 6.75 13.85
CA ALA A 88 6.70 5.39 13.51
C ALA A 88 5.82 5.37 12.25
N HIS A 89 4.92 6.34 12.10
CA HIS A 89 4.07 6.45 10.92
C HIS A 89 4.87 6.72 9.65
N ALA A 90 5.85 7.64 9.69
CA ALA A 90 6.72 7.90 8.54
C ALA A 90 7.52 6.66 8.13
N LYS A 91 7.96 5.85 9.08
CA LYS A 91 8.64 4.57 8.81
C LYS A 91 7.72 3.57 8.11
N SER A 92 6.46 3.46 8.53
CA SER A 92 5.48 2.60 7.85
C SER A 92 5.26 3.01 6.39
N TYR A 93 5.09 4.31 6.12
CA TYR A 93 4.97 4.81 4.75
C TYR A 93 6.22 4.54 3.91
N ARG A 94 7.42 4.75 4.48
CA ARG A 94 8.68 4.46 3.77
C ARG A 94 8.83 2.98 3.47
N PHE A 95 8.51 2.11 4.40
CA PHE A 95 8.54 0.67 4.16
C PHE A 95 7.70 0.27 2.96
N ILE A 96 6.47 0.81 2.87
CA ILE A 96 5.58 0.57 1.72
C ILE A 96 6.18 1.17 0.44
N ALA A 97 6.71 2.39 0.50
CA ALA A 97 7.33 3.07 -0.63
C ALA A 97 8.54 2.29 -1.17
N ASP A 98 9.39 1.76 -0.29
CA ASP A 98 10.54 0.95 -0.66
C ASP A 98 10.11 -0.35 -1.36
N ALA A 99 9.06 -1.01 -0.85
CA ALA A 99 8.51 -2.21 -1.48
C ALA A 99 7.97 -1.91 -2.89
N VAL A 100 7.26 -0.79 -3.07
CA VAL A 100 6.77 -0.32 -4.37
C VAL A 100 7.94 -0.01 -5.31
N TRP A 101 8.95 0.68 -4.82
CA TRP A 101 10.13 1.06 -5.61
C TRP A 101 10.90 -0.14 -6.14
N GLN A 102 11.09 -1.16 -5.31
CA GLN A 102 11.71 -2.42 -5.73
C GLN A 102 10.91 -3.12 -6.84
N LYS A 103 9.57 -3.14 -6.73
CA LYS A 103 8.71 -3.74 -7.75
C LYS A 103 8.73 -2.98 -9.08
N ILE A 104 8.81 -1.64 -9.03
CA ILE A 104 9.00 -0.82 -10.23
C ILE A 104 10.31 -1.21 -10.92
N GLY A 105 11.41 -1.30 -10.18
CA GLY A 105 12.71 -1.69 -10.73
C GLY A 105 12.68 -3.07 -11.39
N GLN A 106 12.06 -4.06 -10.74
CA GLN A 106 11.89 -5.41 -11.31
C GLN A 106 11.06 -5.40 -12.59
N THR A 107 9.96 -4.62 -12.61
CA THR A 107 9.08 -4.52 -13.79
C THR A 107 9.78 -3.85 -14.96
N LEU A 108 10.57 -2.81 -14.72
CA LEU A 108 11.35 -2.13 -15.74
C LEU A 108 12.42 -3.05 -16.32
N ALA A 109 13.18 -3.74 -15.47
CA ALA A 109 14.21 -4.69 -15.90
C ALA A 109 13.61 -5.85 -16.75
N ALA A 110 12.44 -6.35 -16.37
CA ALA A 110 11.75 -7.37 -17.15
C ALA A 110 11.32 -6.86 -18.53
N ARG A 111 10.80 -5.63 -18.62
CA ARG A 111 10.43 -5.01 -19.91
C ARG A 111 11.63 -4.76 -20.82
N GLU A 112 12.77 -4.36 -20.25
CA GLU A 112 14.01 -4.18 -21.01
C GLU A 112 14.55 -5.51 -21.55
N ALA A 113 14.42 -6.59 -20.78
CA ALA A 113 14.82 -7.92 -21.21
C ALA A 113 13.97 -8.48 -22.37
N ASP A 114 12.66 -8.13 -22.39
CA ASP A 114 11.70 -8.55 -23.41
C ASP A 114 11.69 -7.62 -24.64
N ALA A 115 12.41 -6.50 -24.60
CA ALA A 115 12.43 -5.56 -25.74
C ALA A 115 13.06 -6.22 -26.98
N PRO A 116 12.42 -6.12 -28.17
CA PRO A 116 12.96 -6.69 -29.39
C PRO A 116 14.32 -6.07 -29.73
N LYS A 117 15.34 -6.90 -29.88
CA LYS A 117 16.66 -6.46 -30.35
C LYS A 117 16.59 -6.09 -31.82
N ILE A 118 16.75 -4.82 -32.13
CA ILE A 118 16.88 -4.39 -33.55
C ILE A 118 18.23 -4.86 -34.04
N VAL A 119 18.21 -5.89 -34.90
CA VAL A 119 19.40 -6.32 -35.63
C VAL A 119 19.44 -5.54 -36.96
N ILE A 120 20.36 -4.58 -37.04
CA ILE A 120 20.66 -3.87 -38.29
C ILE A 120 21.56 -4.83 -39.11
N GLN A 121 21.04 -5.34 -40.22
CA GLN A 121 21.81 -6.05 -41.22
C GLN A 121 22.54 -5.06 -42.14
#